data_0aca6a781e52922d50490df67ffe796d
#
_entry.id   0aca6a781e52922d50490df67ffe796d
#
_cell.length_a   1.000
_cell.length_b   1.000
_cell.length_c   1.000
_cell.angle_alpha   90.00
_cell.angle_beta   90.00
_cell.angle_gamma   90.00
#
_symmetry.space_group_name_H-M   'P 1'
#
loop_
_entity.id
_entity.type
_entity.pdbx_description
1 polymer ?
#
loop_
_entity_poly.entity_id
_entity_poly.type
_entity_poly.pdbx_seq_one_letter_code
_entity_poly.pdbx_strand_id
1 'polypeptide(L)'
;MERKVINGIQQIGIGTTDAHSTFQWYKNHLGFDIRVFEDEATAELMLPYTAGKPRTRHAILSMNMRGGGGLEIWQYKGRTPVAAKFKVQLGDLGVNCMKVRSKNV
;
A
#
# COMPACT_ATOMS: atom_id res chain seq x y z
N MET A 1 23.90 21.78 12.63
CA MET A 1 23.15 20.51 12.48
C MET A 1 21.90 20.82 11.64
N GLU A 2 21.79 20.21 10.50
CA GLU A 2 20.65 20.41 9.62
C GLU A 2 19.39 19.83 10.27
N ARG A 3 18.34 20.61 10.43
CA ARG A 3 17.10 20.17 11.05
C ARG A 3 16.30 19.33 10.04
N LYS A 4 16.15 18.05 10.31
CA LYS A 4 15.26 17.17 9.51
C LYS A 4 13.81 17.58 9.75
N VAL A 5 13.09 17.84 8.67
CA VAL A 5 11.67 18.24 8.70
C VAL A 5 10.83 17.09 8.13
N ILE A 6 9.81 16.67 8.87
CA ILE A 6 8.79 15.74 8.40
C ILE A 6 7.54 16.55 8.08
N ASN A 7 7.15 16.58 6.80
CA ASN A 7 6.05 17.42 6.32
C ASN A 7 4.71 16.68 6.20
N GLY A 8 4.70 15.36 6.36
CA GLY A 8 3.48 14.57 6.28
C GLY A 8 3.72 13.15 5.81
N ILE A 9 2.63 12.47 5.50
CA ILE A 9 2.61 11.11 4.97
C ILE A 9 2.53 11.19 3.45
N GLN A 10 3.52 10.62 2.76
CA GLN A 10 3.56 10.62 1.29
C GLN A 10 2.76 9.46 0.70
N GLN A 11 2.79 8.29 1.35
CA GLN A 11 2.09 7.09 0.86
C GLN A 11 1.67 6.17 2.01
N ILE A 12 0.67 5.34 1.73
CA ILE A 12 0.23 4.25 2.59
C ILE A 12 0.41 2.95 1.83
N GLY A 13 0.97 1.93 2.49
CA GLY A 13 1.11 0.58 1.93
C GLY A 13 -0.12 -0.28 2.26
N ILE A 14 -0.58 -1.03 1.27
CA ILE A 14 -1.64 -2.03 1.43
C ILE A 14 -1.20 -3.37 0.84
N GLY A 15 -1.55 -4.45 1.54
CA GLY A 15 -1.36 -5.82 1.04
C GLY A 15 -2.59 -6.32 0.29
N THR A 16 -2.36 -7.05 -0.81
CA THR A 16 -3.43 -7.62 -1.62
C THR A 16 -3.02 -8.98 -2.19
N THR A 17 -4.00 -9.73 -2.66
CA THR A 17 -3.78 -10.97 -3.40
C THR A 17 -3.66 -10.76 -4.91
N ASP A 18 -4.03 -9.58 -5.42
CA ASP A 18 -3.95 -9.21 -6.83
C ASP A 18 -3.69 -7.71 -6.96
N ALA A 19 -2.43 -7.37 -7.24
CA ALA A 19 -1.99 -5.98 -7.33
C ALA A 19 -2.65 -5.23 -8.50
N HIS A 20 -2.83 -5.86 -9.65
CA HIS A 20 -3.44 -5.23 -10.82
C HIS A 20 -4.90 -4.90 -10.64
N SER A 21 -5.72 -5.85 -10.21
CA SER A 21 -7.15 -5.59 -9.96
C SER A 21 -7.35 -4.58 -8.83
N THR A 22 -6.52 -4.60 -7.80
CA THR A 22 -6.53 -3.61 -6.74
C THR A 22 -6.20 -2.21 -7.27
N PHE A 23 -5.14 -2.09 -8.08
CA PHE A 23 -4.80 -0.81 -8.72
C PHE A 23 -5.93 -0.28 -9.60
N GLN A 24 -6.55 -1.13 -10.44
CA GLN A 24 -7.67 -0.72 -11.28
C GLN A 24 -8.86 -0.23 -10.47
N TRP A 25 -9.15 -0.87 -9.34
CA TRP A 25 -10.21 -0.46 -8.44
C TRP A 25 -9.96 0.95 -7.87
N TYR A 26 -8.78 1.19 -7.30
CA TYR A 26 -8.42 2.49 -6.73
C TYR A 26 -8.33 3.59 -7.80
N LYS A 27 -7.83 3.25 -8.98
CA LYS A 27 -7.82 4.16 -10.14
C LYS A 27 -9.24 4.60 -10.51
N ASN A 28 -10.16 3.66 -10.64
CA ASN A 28 -11.50 3.92 -11.16
C ASN A 28 -12.42 4.60 -10.11
N HIS A 29 -12.22 4.32 -8.83
CA HIS A 29 -13.13 4.79 -7.77
C HIS A 29 -12.58 5.97 -6.98
N LEU A 30 -11.26 6.03 -6.76
CA LEU A 30 -10.66 7.04 -5.89
C LEU A 30 -9.59 7.90 -6.59
N GLY A 31 -9.41 7.76 -7.91
CA GLY A 31 -8.54 8.63 -8.69
C GLY A 31 -7.04 8.44 -8.46
N PHE A 32 -6.61 7.27 -7.99
CA PHE A 32 -5.18 6.91 -7.92
C PHE A 32 -4.70 6.44 -9.30
N ASP A 33 -4.73 7.34 -10.28
CA ASP A 33 -4.58 7.02 -11.70
C ASP A 33 -3.15 7.18 -12.24
N ILE A 34 -2.26 7.81 -11.48
CA ILE A 34 -0.85 7.94 -11.84
C ILE A 34 -0.07 6.75 -11.28
N ARG A 35 0.37 5.87 -12.16
CA ARG A 35 1.29 4.80 -11.81
C ARG A 35 2.72 5.33 -11.82
N VAL A 36 3.31 5.53 -10.63
CA VAL A 36 4.67 6.06 -10.49
C VAL A 36 5.70 5.01 -10.84
N PHE A 37 5.53 3.81 -10.29
CA PHE A 37 6.31 2.63 -10.68
C PHE A 37 5.51 1.35 -10.51
N GLU A 38 5.98 0.31 -11.17
CA GLU A 38 5.54 -1.07 -11.00
C GLU A 38 6.74 -1.96 -11.19
N ASP A 39 7.00 -2.85 -10.24
CA ASP A 39 8.06 -3.83 -10.38
C ASP A 39 7.73 -5.15 -9.65
N GLU A 40 8.40 -6.20 -10.11
CA GLU A 40 8.40 -7.50 -9.44
C GLU A 40 9.84 -7.84 -9.06
N ALA A 41 10.11 -7.98 -7.77
CA ALA A 41 11.44 -8.22 -7.26
C ALA A 41 11.42 -8.97 -5.93
N THR A 42 12.57 -9.50 -5.53
CA THR A 42 12.73 -10.10 -4.21
C THR A 42 12.98 -9.01 -3.18
N ALA A 43 12.13 -8.94 -2.15
CA ALA A 43 12.24 -7.99 -1.06
C ALA A 43 13.22 -8.53 0.00
N GLU A 44 14.48 -8.12 -0.07
CA GLU A 44 15.53 -8.61 0.81
C GLU A 44 15.55 -7.92 2.18
N LEU A 45 15.06 -6.69 2.27
CA LEU A 45 15.09 -5.88 3.49
C LEU A 45 13.87 -6.05 4.40
N MET A 46 12.90 -6.86 4.00
CA MET A 46 11.63 -7.03 4.73
C MET A 46 11.64 -8.25 5.66
N LEU A 47 12.81 -8.78 5.99
CA LEU A 47 12.98 -10.03 6.75
C LEU A 47 12.21 -10.07 8.09
N PRO A 48 12.13 -8.99 8.90
CA PRO A 48 11.35 -9.02 10.14
C PRO A 48 9.86 -9.30 9.91
N TYR A 49 9.34 -8.96 8.73
CA TYR A 49 7.93 -9.11 8.37
C TYR A 49 7.62 -10.35 7.55
N THR A 50 8.65 -11.08 7.14
CA THR A 50 8.54 -12.24 6.24
C THR A 50 9.09 -13.53 6.88
N ALA A 51 9.09 -13.61 8.20
CA ALA A 51 9.61 -14.74 8.98
C ALA A 51 11.09 -15.06 8.64
N GLY A 52 11.92 -14.03 8.46
CA GLY A 52 13.35 -14.15 8.20
C GLY A 52 13.71 -14.67 6.82
N LYS A 53 12.77 -14.72 5.87
CA LYS A 53 13.02 -15.21 4.50
C LYS A 53 12.74 -14.13 3.45
N PRO A 54 13.63 -13.92 2.48
CA PRO A 54 13.32 -13.07 1.32
C PRO A 54 12.08 -13.59 0.59
N ARG A 55 11.23 -12.66 0.14
CA ARG A 55 10.00 -12.99 -0.59
C ARG A 55 9.91 -12.19 -1.87
N THR A 56 9.57 -12.84 -2.96
CA THR A 56 9.22 -12.16 -4.20
C THR A 56 7.90 -11.42 -4.03
N ARG A 57 7.89 -10.17 -4.47
CA ARG A 57 6.73 -9.29 -4.40
C ARG A 57 6.49 -8.62 -5.75
N HIS A 58 5.24 -8.30 -6.03
CA HIS A 58 4.81 -7.38 -7.07
C HIS A 58 4.28 -6.11 -6.38
N ALA A 59 4.85 -4.97 -6.70
CA ALA A 59 4.47 -3.69 -6.11
C ALA A 59 4.08 -2.69 -7.18
N ILE A 60 3.03 -1.93 -6.91
CA ILE A 60 2.58 -0.80 -7.72
C ILE A 60 2.46 0.41 -6.80
N LEU A 61 3.21 1.48 -7.09
CA LEU A 61 2.98 2.78 -6.45
C LEU A 61 2.11 3.62 -7.36
N SER A 62 0.95 3.97 -6.86
CA SER A 62 0.01 4.86 -7.53
C SER A 62 -0.16 6.17 -6.75
N MET A 63 -0.44 7.25 -7.46
CA MET A 63 -0.63 8.58 -6.89
C MET A 63 -1.95 9.17 -7.32
N ASN A 64 -2.58 9.91 -6.38
CA ASN A 64 -3.68 10.81 -6.66
C ASN A 64 -3.17 12.25 -6.58
N MET A 65 -3.03 12.91 -7.73
CA MET A 65 -2.48 14.28 -7.81
C MET A 65 -3.49 15.37 -7.46
N ARG A 66 -4.74 15.04 -7.20
CA ARG A 66 -5.79 16.02 -6.89
C ARG A 66 -5.92 16.35 -5.41
N GLY A 67 -5.12 15.77 -4.57
CA GLY A 67 -5.12 16.10 -3.15
C GLY A 67 -4.85 14.93 -2.23
N GLY A 68 -4.28 13.87 -2.77
CA GLY A 68 -4.11 12.66 -2.04
C GLY A 68 -2.71 12.39 -1.56
N GLY A 69 -1.86 11.88 -2.23
CA GLY A 69 -0.63 11.21 -1.89
C GLY A 69 -0.59 9.87 -2.59
N GLY A 70 0.21 8.96 -2.09
CA GLY A 70 0.45 7.67 -2.72
C GLY A 70 -0.24 6.51 -2.04
N LEU A 71 -0.48 5.49 -2.84
CA LEU A 71 -0.90 4.17 -2.41
C LEU A 71 0.09 3.15 -2.97
N GLU A 72 0.84 2.48 -2.09
CA GLU A 72 1.73 1.39 -2.47
C GLU A 72 1.02 0.07 -2.31
N ILE A 73 0.76 -0.60 -3.42
CA ILE A 73 0.03 -1.86 -3.47
C ILE A 73 1.03 -3.00 -3.52
N TRP A 74 0.99 -3.90 -2.53
CA TRP A 74 1.90 -5.04 -2.40
C TRP A 74 1.18 -6.36 -2.53
N GLN A 75 1.73 -7.20 -3.42
CA GLN A 75 1.32 -8.60 -3.56
C GLN A 75 2.55 -9.50 -3.36
N TYR A 76 2.56 -10.33 -2.34
CA TYR A 76 3.57 -11.38 -2.23
C TYR A 76 3.26 -12.51 -3.20
N LYS A 77 4.24 -12.89 -4.03
CA LYS A 77 4.09 -13.91 -5.07
C LYS A 77 4.32 -15.33 -4.54
N GLY A 78 5.25 -15.48 -3.62
CA GLY A 78 5.64 -16.78 -3.07
C GLY A 78 4.74 -17.31 -1.95
N ARG A 79 3.72 -16.54 -1.53
CA ARG A 79 2.80 -16.91 -0.46
C ARG A 79 1.48 -16.18 -0.62
N THR A 80 0.38 -16.90 -0.52
CA THR A 80 -0.94 -16.29 -0.45
C THR A 80 -1.15 -15.69 0.94
N PRO A 81 -1.50 -14.39 1.05
CA PRO A 81 -1.84 -13.78 2.32
C PRO A 81 -3.03 -14.48 2.98
N VAL A 82 -2.97 -14.60 4.28
CA VAL A 82 -4.05 -15.19 5.08
C VAL A 82 -4.75 -14.06 5.84
N ALA A 83 -6.06 -14.02 5.75
CA ALA A 83 -6.87 -13.05 6.50
C ALA A 83 -6.73 -13.27 8.01
N ALA A 84 -6.96 -12.22 8.80
CA ALA A 84 -7.00 -12.31 10.25
C ALA A 84 -8.05 -13.36 10.68
N LYS A 85 -7.69 -14.18 11.68
CA LYS A 85 -8.60 -15.21 12.23
C LYS A 85 -9.69 -14.65 13.14
N PHE A 86 -9.72 -13.33 13.29
CA PHE A 86 -10.69 -12.61 14.12
C PHE A 86 -11.24 -11.42 13.32
N LYS A 87 -12.36 -10.89 13.75
CA LYS A 87 -12.94 -9.68 13.15
C LYS A 87 -12.15 -8.47 13.65
N VAL A 88 -11.43 -7.80 12.73
CA VAL A 88 -10.72 -6.55 13.03
C VAL A 88 -11.77 -5.47 13.40
N GLN A 89 -11.51 -4.76 14.48
CA GLN A 89 -12.38 -3.70 14.98
C GLN A 89 -11.64 -2.35 15.01
N LEU A 90 -12.41 -1.28 15.03
CA LEU A 90 -11.84 0.05 15.22
C LEU A 90 -11.17 0.12 16.60
N GLY A 91 -9.90 0.52 16.63
CA GLY A 91 -9.07 0.56 17.83
C GLY A 91 -8.05 -0.59 17.92
N ASP A 92 -8.15 -1.61 17.09
CA ASP A 92 -7.07 -2.60 16.94
C ASP A 92 -5.81 -1.93 16.37
N LEU A 93 -4.64 -2.54 16.63
CA LEU A 93 -3.37 -2.04 16.13
C LEU A 93 -3.33 -2.07 14.59
N GLY A 94 -2.86 -0.99 14.00
CA GLY A 94 -2.68 -0.87 12.56
C GLY A 94 -3.33 0.38 11.97
N VAL A 95 -3.36 0.47 10.65
CA VAL A 95 -4.03 1.55 9.91
C VAL A 95 -5.49 1.16 9.69
N ASN A 96 -6.40 1.75 10.45
CA ASN A 96 -7.82 1.42 10.39
C ASN A 96 -8.60 2.22 9.36
N CYS A 97 -8.08 3.38 8.94
CA CYS A 97 -8.80 4.29 8.06
C CYS A 97 -7.83 5.10 7.22
N MET A 98 -8.13 5.22 5.95
CA MET A 98 -7.51 6.16 5.03
C MET A 98 -8.55 7.17 4.58
N LYS A 99 -8.23 8.46 4.71
CA LYS A 99 -9.08 9.54 4.21
C LYS A 99 -8.47 10.10 2.93
N VAL A 100 -9.29 10.23 1.92
CA VAL A 100 -8.90 10.84 0.64
C VAL A 100 -9.82 12.01 0.32
N ARG A 101 -9.31 12.99 -0.40
CA ARG A 101 -10.10 14.12 -0.87
C ARG A 101 -10.85 13.73 -2.15
N SER A 102 -12.13 14.04 -2.20
CA SER A 102 -12.95 13.88 -3.40
C SER A 102 -13.68 15.18 -3.72
N LYS A 103 -13.93 15.43 -5.00
CA LYS A 103 -14.79 16.53 -5.46
C LYS A 103 -16.28 16.16 -5.40
N ASN A 104 -16.57 14.87 -5.50
CA ASN A 104 -17.92 14.33 -5.46
C ASN A 104 -17.98 13.26 -4.38
N VAL A 105 -18.90 13.36 -3.48
CA VAL A 105 -19.15 12.40 -2.41
C VAL A 105 -20.50 11.73 -2.66
#